data_4bc5f67c6533141c4b1f88af91abee13
#
_entry.id   4bc5f67c6533141c4b1f88af91abee13
#
_cell.length_a   1.000
_cell.length_b   1.000
_cell.length_c   1.000
_cell.angle_alpha   90.00
_cell.angle_beta   90.00
_cell.angle_gamma   90.00
#
_symmetry.space_group_name_H-M   'P 1'
#
loop_
_entity.id
_entity.type
_entity.pdbx_description
1 polymer ?
#
loop_
_entity_poly.entity_id
_entity_poly.type
_entity_poly.pdbx_seq_one_letter_code
_entity_poly.pdbx_strand_id
1 'polypeptide(L)'
;MLFRSCPYPNPEIFEALRLGLELAEKSGADLMLATDPDADRVGIAVKCKDGSYELLSGNEVGVLLLDYICAGRIEQGTMPKNPVMCKSIVSTPLADKVAEHYGVECRNVLTGFKWIGDQIANLEAAGEVDRFIFGFEESYGYLAGPYVRDKDAVIEIGRAHV
;
A
#
# COMPACT_ATOMS: atom_id res chain seq x y z
N MET A 1 10.59 -26.34 4.79
CA MET A 1 10.96 -25.30 5.77
C MET A 1 11.12 -24.00 5.00
N LEU A 2 10.05 -23.23 4.90
CA LEU A 2 9.95 -22.05 4.03
C LEU A 2 10.73 -20.81 4.55
N PHE A 3 11.11 -20.74 5.83
CA PHE A 3 11.64 -19.53 6.48
C PHE A 3 12.97 -19.73 7.19
N ARG A 4 13.92 -20.46 6.56
CA ARG A 4 15.24 -20.70 7.16
C ARG A 4 16.11 -19.44 7.27
N SER A 5 15.89 -18.47 6.40
CA SER A 5 16.70 -17.24 6.31
C SER A 5 16.13 -16.10 7.16
N CYS A 6 14.86 -16.17 7.57
CA CYS A 6 14.17 -15.13 8.31
C CYS A 6 13.32 -15.75 9.43
N PRO A 7 13.69 -15.61 10.73
CA PRO A 7 12.93 -16.15 11.84
C PRO A 7 11.56 -15.49 12.03
N TYR A 8 11.42 -14.23 11.61
CA TYR A 8 10.19 -13.44 11.70
C TYR A 8 9.93 -12.75 10.35
N PRO A 9 9.28 -13.44 9.38
CA PRO A 9 9.07 -12.90 8.05
C PRO A 9 7.97 -11.83 8.04
N ASN A 10 8.25 -10.68 8.63
CA ASN A 10 7.36 -9.53 8.70
C ASN A 10 8.10 -8.31 8.09
N PRO A 11 7.58 -7.68 7.02
CA PRO A 11 8.21 -6.56 6.33
C PRO A 11 8.32 -5.28 7.18
N GLU A 12 7.68 -5.22 8.36
CA GLU A 12 7.82 -4.13 9.33
C GLU A 12 9.12 -4.22 10.14
N ILE A 13 9.76 -5.40 10.16
CA ILE A 13 10.93 -5.68 11.01
C ILE A 13 12.21 -5.56 10.20
N PHE A 14 13.10 -4.64 10.58
CA PHE A 14 14.37 -4.41 9.90
C PHE A 14 15.21 -5.68 9.74
N GLU A 15 15.31 -6.50 10.79
CA GLU A 15 16.06 -7.76 10.77
C GLU A 15 15.53 -8.75 9.72
N ALA A 16 14.22 -8.71 9.46
CA ALA A 16 13.62 -9.54 8.42
C ALA A 16 14.09 -9.14 7.02
N LEU A 17 14.38 -7.85 6.82
CA LEU A 17 14.78 -7.27 5.55
C LEU A 17 16.30 -7.29 5.31
N ARG A 18 17.11 -7.60 6.34
CA ARG A 18 18.57 -7.52 6.30
C ARG A 18 19.20 -8.21 5.10
N LEU A 19 18.82 -9.45 4.79
CA LEU A 19 19.36 -10.18 3.64
C LEU A 19 18.95 -9.57 2.29
N GLY A 20 17.75 -9.02 2.21
CA GLY A 20 17.27 -8.28 1.04
C GLY A 20 18.08 -6.99 0.84
N LEU A 21 18.34 -6.25 1.92
CA LEU A 21 19.15 -5.03 1.88
C LEU A 21 20.61 -5.33 1.47
N GLU A 22 21.23 -6.36 2.02
CA GLU A 22 22.58 -6.81 1.61
C GLU A 22 22.64 -7.16 0.12
N LEU A 23 21.58 -7.75 -0.42
CA LEU A 23 21.47 -8.06 -1.85
C LEU A 23 21.26 -6.79 -2.68
N ALA A 24 20.40 -5.87 -2.22
CA ALA A 24 20.16 -4.59 -2.87
C ALA A 24 21.44 -3.75 -2.96
N GLU A 25 22.23 -3.68 -1.89
CA GLU A 25 23.54 -3.03 -1.86
C GLU A 25 24.50 -3.66 -2.89
N LYS A 26 24.64 -4.99 -2.92
CA LYS A 26 25.53 -5.72 -3.83
C LYS A 26 25.13 -5.56 -5.30
N SER A 27 23.83 -5.49 -5.58
CA SER A 27 23.31 -5.33 -6.95
C SER A 27 23.24 -3.87 -7.40
N GLY A 28 23.36 -2.92 -6.46
CA GLY A 28 23.21 -1.50 -6.72
C GLY A 28 21.76 -1.08 -7.00
N ALA A 29 20.78 -1.89 -6.52
CA ALA A 29 19.35 -1.62 -6.74
C ALA A 29 18.92 -0.29 -6.10
N ASP A 30 18.05 0.46 -6.76
CA ASP A 30 17.52 1.71 -6.23
C ASP A 30 16.34 1.47 -5.27
N LEU A 31 15.67 0.31 -5.41
CA LEU A 31 14.49 -0.06 -4.65
C LEU A 31 14.58 -1.53 -4.22
N MET A 32 14.18 -1.81 -2.99
CA MET A 32 14.00 -3.17 -2.48
C MET A 32 12.54 -3.33 -2.02
N LEU A 33 11.88 -4.39 -2.47
CA LEU A 33 10.52 -4.77 -2.10
C LEU A 33 10.56 -6.12 -1.40
N ALA A 34 9.83 -6.26 -0.31
CA ALA A 34 9.73 -7.50 0.44
C ALA A 34 8.30 -7.75 0.90
N THR A 35 7.75 -8.90 0.57
CA THR A 35 6.44 -9.33 1.07
C THR A 35 6.58 -10.22 2.31
N ASP A 36 5.51 -10.35 3.06
CA ASP A 36 5.35 -11.43 4.02
C ASP A 36 5.02 -12.78 3.31
N PRO A 37 4.88 -13.90 4.05
CA PRO A 37 4.78 -15.22 3.44
C PRO A 37 3.54 -15.47 2.57
N ASP A 38 2.43 -14.81 2.87
CA ASP A 38 1.16 -14.91 2.11
C ASP A 38 0.96 -13.75 1.13
N ALA A 39 1.97 -12.85 1.05
CA ALA A 39 2.03 -11.73 0.10
C ALA A 39 0.83 -10.78 0.21
N ASP A 40 0.32 -10.57 1.42
CA ASP A 40 -0.73 -9.60 1.69
C ASP A 40 -0.16 -8.23 2.16
N ARG A 41 1.10 -8.20 2.62
CA ARG A 41 1.83 -6.99 3.02
C ARG A 41 3.11 -6.81 2.22
N VAL A 42 3.53 -5.56 2.01
CA VAL A 42 4.80 -5.22 1.35
C VAL A 42 5.53 -4.12 2.09
N GLY A 43 6.79 -4.39 2.45
CA GLY A 43 7.74 -3.41 2.94
C GLY A 43 8.65 -2.92 1.81
N ILE A 44 9.03 -1.64 1.89
CA ILE A 44 9.80 -0.96 0.85
C ILE A 44 11.02 -0.30 1.47
N ALA A 45 12.19 -0.50 0.85
CA ALA A 45 13.40 0.27 1.13
C ALA A 45 13.87 1.00 -0.13
N VAL A 46 14.22 2.26 0.01
CA VAL A 46 14.71 3.11 -1.08
C VAL A 46 16.17 3.49 -0.85
N LYS A 47 16.95 3.55 -1.93
CA LYS A 47 18.33 3.98 -1.89
C LYS A 47 18.42 5.50 -1.78
N CYS A 48 19.09 5.99 -0.75
CA CYS A 48 19.36 7.40 -0.54
C CYS A 48 20.53 7.90 -1.40
N LYS A 49 20.68 9.21 -1.50
CA LYS A 49 21.75 9.87 -2.28
C LYS A 49 23.15 9.54 -1.76
N ASP A 50 23.30 9.24 -0.48
CA ASP A 50 24.54 8.84 0.16
C ASP A 50 24.87 7.34 -0.01
N GLY A 51 23.97 6.58 -0.66
CA GLY A 51 24.09 5.15 -0.91
C GLY A 51 23.49 4.26 0.18
N SER A 52 23.05 4.83 1.31
CA SER A 52 22.32 4.08 2.35
C SER A 52 20.90 3.70 1.86
N TYR A 53 20.24 2.77 2.59
CA TYR A 53 18.85 2.42 2.34
C TYR A 53 17.98 2.88 3.50
N GLU A 54 16.88 3.54 3.19
CA GLU A 54 15.85 3.96 4.13
C GLU A 54 14.59 3.11 3.96
N LEU A 55 14.10 2.58 5.08
CA LEU A 55 12.84 1.83 5.12
C LEU A 55 11.68 2.81 5.26
N LEU A 56 10.72 2.70 4.36
CA LEU A 56 9.50 3.49 4.45
C LEU A 56 8.50 2.80 5.37
N SER A 57 7.86 3.57 6.24
CA SER A 57 6.77 3.09 7.07
C SER A 57 5.52 2.80 6.24
N GLY A 58 4.62 1.95 6.75
CA GLY A 58 3.35 1.67 6.08
C GLY A 58 2.50 2.91 5.82
N ASN A 59 2.58 3.91 6.68
CA ASN A 59 1.92 5.20 6.50
C ASN A 59 2.53 6.00 5.33
N GLU A 60 3.84 6.07 5.23
CA GLU A 60 4.53 6.78 4.14
C GLU A 60 4.21 6.14 2.79
N VAL A 61 4.31 4.82 2.71
CA VAL A 61 3.96 4.07 1.50
C VAL A 61 2.49 4.27 1.13
N GLY A 62 1.57 4.17 2.11
CA GLY A 62 0.14 4.39 1.89
C GLY A 62 -0.19 5.76 1.31
N VAL A 63 0.47 6.82 1.80
CA VAL A 63 0.30 8.19 1.28
C VAL A 63 0.88 8.34 -0.12
N LEU A 64 2.09 7.80 -0.36
CA LEU A 64 2.72 7.83 -1.69
C LEU A 64 1.90 7.09 -2.75
N LEU A 65 1.38 5.91 -2.40
CA LEU A 65 0.51 5.14 -3.29
C LEU A 65 -0.81 5.87 -3.58
N LEU A 66 -1.43 6.48 -2.57
CA LEU A 66 -2.66 7.26 -2.75
C LEU A 66 -2.43 8.42 -3.73
N ASP A 67 -1.36 9.20 -3.54
CA ASP A 67 -0.99 10.30 -4.42
C ASP A 67 -0.75 9.82 -5.85
N TYR A 68 0.05 8.77 -6.02
CA TYR A 68 0.37 8.17 -7.31
C TYR A 68 -0.88 7.65 -8.04
N ILE A 69 -1.76 6.93 -7.33
CA ILE A 69 -3.00 6.39 -7.91
C ILE A 69 -3.92 7.52 -8.35
N CYS A 70 -4.09 8.55 -7.53
CA CYS A 70 -4.94 9.70 -7.86
C CYS A 70 -4.41 10.47 -9.07
N ALA A 71 -3.12 10.84 -9.05
CA ALA A 71 -2.48 11.55 -10.15
C ALA A 71 -2.56 10.75 -11.47
N GLY A 72 -2.20 9.46 -11.42
CA GLY A 72 -2.23 8.59 -12.61
C GLY A 72 -3.63 8.39 -13.17
N ARG A 73 -4.65 8.23 -12.32
CA ARG A 73 -6.05 8.12 -12.77
C ARG A 73 -6.57 9.40 -13.41
N ILE A 74 -6.17 10.56 -12.89
CA ILE A 74 -6.50 11.87 -13.49
C ILE A 74 -5.84 12.02 -14.85
N GLU A 75 -4.54 11.75 -14.94
CA GLU A 75 -3.78 11.83 -16.20
C GLU A 75 -4.36 10.93 -17.29
N GLN A 76 -4.77 9.71 -16.92
CA GLN A 76 -5.37 8.73 -17.83
C GLN A 76 -6.87 8.95 -18.09
N GLY A 77 -7.52 9.89 -17.40
CA GLY A 77 -8.97 10.11 -17.51
C GLY A 77 -9.81 8.94 -16.95
N THR A 78 -9.26 8.15 -16.03
CA THR A 78 -9.89 6.96 -15.43
C THR A 78 -10.36 7.18 -13.99
N MET A 79 -10.29 8.40 -13.47
CA MET A 79 -10.82 8.73 -12.15
C MET A 79 -12.35 8.61 -12.15
N PRO A 80 -12.94 7.77 -11.28
CA PRO A 80 -14.39 7.64 -11.21
C PRO A 80 -15.04 8.91 -10.66
N LYS A 81 -16.35 9.06 -10.88
CA LYS A 81 -17.11 10.09 -10.20
C LYS A 81 -17.23 9.76 -8.72
N ASN A 82 -17.03 10.77 -7.86
CA ASN A 82 -17.06 10.62 -6.39
C ASN A 82 -16.20 9.46 -5.89
N PRO A 83 -14.88 9.47 -6.19
CA PRO A 83 -13.98 8.38 -5.82
C PRO A 83 -13.92 8.21 -4.31
N VAL A 84 -13.70 6.97 -3.85
CA VAL A 84 -13.62 6.60 -2.44
C VAL A 84 -12.30 5.91 -2.16
N MET A 85 -11.63 6.35 -1.10
CA MET A 85 -10.55 5.59 -0.48
C MET A 85 -10.90 5.25 0.97
N CYS A 86 -10.31 4.18 1.51
CA CYS A 86 -10.53 3.76 2.89
C CYS A 86 -9.20 3.60 3.62
N LYS A 87 -9.15 3.97 4.91
CA LYS A 87 -7.99 3.69 5.76
C LYS A 87 -8.42 3.38 7.19
N SER A 88 -7.52 2.72 7.96
CA SER A 88 -7.76 2.56 9.39
C SER A 88 -7.70 3.92 10.11
N ILE A 89 -8.45 4.06 11.21
CA ILE A 89 -8.47 5.28 12.03
C ILE A 89 -7.11 5.61 12.67
N VAL A 90 -6.21 4.64 12.76
CA VAL A 90 -4.86 4.80 13.31
C VAL A 90 -3.82 5.11 12.24
N SER A 91 -4.20 5.04 10.96
CA SER A 91 -3.36 5.47 9.84
C SER A 91 -3.25 6.99 9.81
N THR A 92 -2.16 7.48 9.22
CA THR A 92 -1.81 8.90 9.21
C THR A 92 -2.93 9.83 8.69
N PRO A 93 -3.20 10.96 9.37
CA PRO A 93 -4.14 11.98 8.87
C PRO A 93 -3.64 12.72 7.62
N LEU A 94 -2.38 12.54 7.21
CA LEU A 94 -1.88 13.10 5.96
C LEU A 94 -2.65 12.52 4.76
N ALA A 95 -3.06 11.26 4.82
CA ALA A 95 -3.87 10.66 3.76
C ALA A 95 -5.24 11.35 3.58
N ASP A 96 -5.85 11.87 4.66
CA ASP A 96 -7.08 12.68 4.54
C ASP A 96 -6.84 13.94 3.73
N LYS A 97 -5.66 14.58 3.90
CA LYS A 97 -5.28 15.80 3.17
C LYS A 97 -4.99 15.53 1.70
N VAL A 98 -4.33 14.41 1.40
CA VAL A 98 -4.11 13.98 0.01
C VAL A 98 -5.44 13.66 -0.67
N ALA A 99 -6.33 12.91 0.00
CA ALA A 99 -7.65 12.62 -0.52
C ALA A 99 -8.47 13.91 -0.79
N GLU A 100 -8.47 14.87 0.15
CA GLU A 100 -9.10 16.18 0.00
C GLU A 100 -8.57 16.93 -1.23
N HIS A 101 -7.24 16.93 -1.44
CA HIS A 101 -6.60 17.57 -2.59
C HIS A 101 -7.11 17.04 -3.93
N TYR A 102 -7.35 15.73 -4.02
CA TYR A 102 -7.83 15.08 -5.24
C TYR A 102 -9.36 14.95 -5.34
N GLY A 103 -10.10 15.48 -4.35
CA GLY A 103 -11.56 15.35 -4.31
C GLY A 103 -12.06 13.91 -4.06
N VAL A 104 -11.25 13.12 -3.35
CA VAL A 104 -11.54 11.72 -2.98
C VAL A 104 -12.22 11.67 -1.62
N GLU A 105 -13.36 10.97 -1.50
CA GLU A 105 -13.99 10.68 -0.21
C GLU A 105 -13.09 9.74 0.61
N CYS A 106 -12.59 10.21 1.76
CA CYS A 106 -11.81 9.39 2.68
C CYS A 106 -12.70 8.79 3.76
N ARG A 107 -12.80 7.46 3.80
CA ARG A 107 -13.52 6.72 4.85
C ARG A 107 -12.54 6.17 5.87
N ASN A 108 -12.65 6.68 7.10
CA ASN A 108 -11.89 6.18 8.24
C ASN A 108 -12.66 5.02 8.89
N VAL A 109 -12.06 3.83 8.92
CA VAL A 109 -12.66 2.62 9.47
C VAL A 109 -11.86 2.08 10.66
N LEU A 110 -12.42 1.14 11.42
CA LEU A 110 -11.69 0.47 12.49
C LEU A 110 -10.50 -0.31 11.94
N THR A 111 -9.51 -0.60 12.80
CA THR A 111 -8.36 -1.43 12.46
C THR A 111 -8.78 -2.85 12.07
N GLY A 112 -8.11 -3.38 11.06
CA GLY A 112 -8.38 -4.67 10.44
C GLY A 112 -9.01 -4.53 9.06
N PHE A 113 -8.33 -5.09 8.06
CA PHE A 113 -8.66 -4.90 6.64
C PHE A 113 -10.08 -5.35 6.27
N LYS A 114 -10.68 -6.23 7.09
CA LYS A 114 -12.11 -6.62 6.96
C LYS A 114 -13.05 -5.41 6.90
N TRP A 115 -12.73 -4.33 7.62
CA TRP A 115 -13.57 -3.12 7.63
C TRP A 115 -13.44 -2.32 6.32
N ILE A 116 -12.29 -2.38 5.67
CA ILE A 116 -12.11 -1.87 4.30
C ILE A 116 -12.90 -2.76 3.34
N GLY A 117 -12.80 -4.08 3.49
CA GLY A 117 -13.61 -5.04 2.73
C GLY A 117 -15.12 -4.82 2.85
N ASP A 118 -15.61 -4.48 4.06
CA ASP A 118 -17.02 -4.12 4.30
C ASP A 118 -17.43 -2.84 3.55
N GLN A 119 -16.55 -1.83 3.45
CA GLN A 119 -16.83 -0.63 2.66
C GLN A 119 -16.94 -0.93 1.16
N ILE A 120 -16.08 -1.83 0.65
CA ILE A 120 -16.17 -2.30 -0.73
C ILE A 120 -17.49 -3.06 -0.95
N ALA A 121 -17.86 -3.95 -0.03
CA ALA A 121 -19.14 -4.68 -0.10
C ALA A 121 -20.38 -3.74 -0.09
N ASN A 122 -20.34 -2.68 0.72
CA ASN A 122 -21.39 -1.66 0.77
C ASN A 122 -21.50 -0.91 -0.57
N LEU A 123 -20.37 -0.53 -1.18
CA LEU A 123 -20.36 0.10 -2.51
C LEU A 123 -20.89 -0.86 -3.59
N GLU A 124 -20.51 -2.14 -3.51
CA GLU A 124 -21.01 -3.16 -4.44
C GLU A 124 -22.53 -3.35 -4.33
N ALA A 125 -23.06 -3.43 -3.11
CA ALA A 125 -24.50 -3.52 -2.86
C ALA A 125 -25.28 -2.30 -3.37
N ALA A 126 -24.63 -1.12 -3.41
CA ALA A 126 -25.17 0.10 -3.99
C ALA A 126 -25.01 0.20 -5.52
N GLY A 127 -24.31 -0.73 -6.17
CA GLY A 127 -23.96 -0.65 -7.59
C GLY A 127 -22.89 0.41 -7.91
N GLU A 128 -22.08 0.80 -6.92
CA GLU A 128 -21.10 1.89 -6.99
C GLU A 128 -19.66 1.41 -6.73
N VAL A 129 -19.37 0.11 -6.89
CA VAL A 129 -18.07 -0.48 -6.53
C VAL A 129 -16.88 0.16 -7.24
N ASP A 130 -17.09 0.66 -8.47
CA ASP A 130 -16.06 1.35 -9.27
C ASP A 130 -15.56 2.66 -8.63
N ARG A 131 -16.28 3.19 -7.64
CA ARG A 131 -15.84 4.36 -6.87
C ARG A 131 -14.65 4.06 -5.96
N PHE A 132 -14.49 2.80 -5.52
CA PHE A 132 -13.35 2.41 -4.67
C PHE A 132 -12.06 2.41 -5.48
N ILE A 133 -11.10 3.25 -5.10
CA ILE A 133 -9.83 3.40 -5.80
C ILE A 133 -8.63 2.90 -5.00
N PHE A 134 -8.69 2.96 -3.66
CA PHE A 134 -7.58 2.58 -2.80
C PHE A 134 -8.03 2.33 -1.36
N GLY A 135 -7.35 1.39 -0.70
CA GLY A 135 -7.49 1.18 0.74
C GLY A 135 -6.15 0.78 1.36
N PHE A 136 -5.87 1.23 2.60
CA PHE A 136 -4.63 0.85 3.28
C PHE A 136 -4.74 0.87 4.80
N GLU A 137 -3.82 0.14 5.43
CA GLU A 137 -3.53 0.19 6.85
C GLU A 137 -2.05 0.53 7.08
N GLU A 138 -1.75 1.16 8.20
CA GLU A 138 -0.38 1.51 8.62
C GLU A 138 0.54 0.29 8.76
N SER A 139 -0.05 -0.91 8.92
CA SER A 139 0.63 -2.20 9.03
C SER A 139 1.04 -2.82 7.69
N TYR A 140 1.36 -1.98 6.71
CA TYR A 140 1.91 -2.37 5.39
C TYR A 140 0.94 -3.14 4.49
N GLY A 141 -0.36 -3.04 4.76
CA GLY A 141 -1.42 -3.64 3.95
C GLY A 141 -2.09 -2.62 3.03
N TYR A 142 -2.15 -2.92 1.73
CA TYR A 142 -2.67 -2.04 0.69
C TYR A 142 -3.58 -2.79 -0.25
N LEU A 143 -4.52 -2.07 -0.89
CA LEU A 143 -5.40 -2.61 -1.93
C LEU A 143 -5.77 -1.51 -2.94
N ALA A 144 -5.42 -1.69 -4.20
CA ALA A 144 -5.58 -0.69 -5.28
C ALA A 144 -6.81 -0.91 -6.17
N GLY A 145 -7.85 -1.53 -5.65
CA GLY A 145 -9.12 -1.74 -6.39
C GLY A 145 -10.03 -2.75 -5.70
N PRO A 146 -11.28 -2.91 -6.17
CA PRO A 146 -12.30 -3.71 -5.49
C PRO A 146 -12.30 -5.20 -5.85
N TYR A 147 -11.28 -5.72 -6.52
CA TYR A 147 -11.22 -7.08 -7.07
C TYR A 147 -11.08 -8.19 -6.00
N VAL A 148 -10.59 -7.84 -4.80
CA VAL A 148 -10.56 -8.71 -3.61
C VAL A 148 -11.06 -7.93 -2.39
N ARG A 149 -11.19 -8.62 -1.23
CA ARG A 149 -11.68 -8.02 0.02
C ARG A 149 -10.62 -7.95 1.11
N ASP A 150 -9.37 -8.24 0.75
CA ASP A 150 -8.22 -8.17 1.64
C ASP A 150 -7.04 -7.52 0.92
N LYS A 151 -5.97 -7.27 1.67
CA LYS A 151 -4.71 -6.69 1.21
C LYS A 151 -4.09 -7.51 0.08
N ASP A 152 -3.43 -6.85 -0.85
CA ASP A 152 -2.75 -7.51 -1.97
C ASP A 152 -1.43 -6.80 -2.30
N ALA A 153 -0.31 -7.33 -1.80
CA ALA A 153 1.01 -6.78 -2.06
C ALA A 153 1.45 -6.98 -3.53
N VAL A 154 0.95 -7.99 -4.21
CA VAL A 154 1.37 -8.31 -5.60
C VAL A 154 0.95 -7.20 -6.57
N ILE A 155 -0.26 -6.66 -6.41
CA ILE A 155 -0.73 -5.54 -7.25
C ILE A 155 0.09 -4.27 -7.01
N GLU A 156 0.54 -4.04 -5.78
CA GLU A 156 1.33 -2.87 -5.42
C GLU A 156 2.75 -2.96 -6.00
N ILE A 157 3.36 -4.16 -5.99
CA ILE A 157 4.63 -4.43 -6.67
C ILE A 157 4.48 -4.22 -8.19
N GLY A 158 3.39 -4.68 -8.79
CA GLY A 158 3.10 -4.49 -10.21
C GLY A 158 3.05 -3.02 -10.64
N ARG A 159 2.61 -2.11 -9.76
CA ARG A 159 2.59 -0.66 -10.02
C ARG A 159 3.96 0.00 -9.96
N ALA A 160 4.95 -0.62 -9.34
CA ALA A 160 6.33 -0.11 -9.32
C ALA A 160 7.08 -0.33 -10.67
N HIS A 161 6.49 -1.07 -11.60
CA HIS A 161 7.08 -1.40 -12.90
C HIS A 161 6.45 -0.66 -14.10
N VAL A 162 5.59 0.33 -13.85
CA VAL A 162 4.89 1.07 -14.91
C VAL A 162 5.51 2.44 -15.12
#